data_58edfa11c372097b4cb3eb137e7e7583
#
_entry.id   58edfa11c372097b4cb3eb137e7e7583
#
_cell.length_a   1.000
_cell.length_b   1.000
_cell.length_c   1.000
_cell.angle_alpha   90.00
_cell.angle_beta   90.00
_cell.angle_gamma   90.00
#
_symmetry.space_group_name_H-M   'P 1'
#
loop_
_entity.id
_entity.type
_entity.pdbx_description
1 polymer ?
#
loop_
_entity_poly.entity_id
_entity_poly.type
_entity_poly.pdbx_seq_one_letter_code
_entity_poly.pdbx_strand_id
1 'polypeptide(L)'
;MFAMDQNKTQEERVLTPEDAEAGVIVSPDTRRPNRVPPGQSRTQKWPVLDASGAPPITLERWRFSIGGLVAHPAEWTWQEFQQLQRVKVFADFHCVTHWSRLGNTWEGVATRKLIELAGGALPEGEFVLARGYDAGFSTNLPLADFLAEDALVAFLHDGQPLTEEHGWPARLIVPQLYAWKSAKWIAGLELLDRDKAGFWERNGYHMHGDPWKEERFGW
;
A
#
# COMPACT_ATOMS: atom_id res chain seq x y z
N MET A 1 -41.72 32.90 8.73
CA MET A 1 -40.90 32.86 7.52
C MET A 1 -39.61 32.20 7.90
N PHE A 2 -39.56 30.85 7.79
CA PHE A 2 -38.40 30.03 8.19
C PHE A 2 -37.43 29.99 7.01
N ALA A 3 -36.24 30.52 7.19
CA ALA A 3 -35.15 30.38 6.25
C ALA A 3 -34.71 28.91 6.23
N MET A 4 -34.93 28.22 5.12
CA MET A 4 -34.38 26.90 4.87
C MET A 4 -32.85 27.02 4.77
N ASP A 5 -32.20 26.30 5.67
CA ASP A 5 -30.76 26.12 5.69
C ASP A 5 -30.31 25.40 4.41
N GLN A 6 -29.69 26.14 3.48
CA GLN A 6 -29.16 25.60 2.22
C GLN A 6 -27.73 25.08 2.44
N ASN A 7 -27.51 24.24 3.45
CA ASN A 7 -26.25 23.52 3.59
C ASN A 7 -26.40 22.11 3.03
N LYS A 8 -26.73 22.02 1.72
CA LYS A 8 -26.48 20.79 0.97
C LYS A 8 -24.97 20.64 0.89
N THR A 9 -24.41 19.72 1.70
CA THR A 9 -23.08 19.17 1.51
C THR A 9 -22.92 18.83 0.03
N GLN A 10 -22.09 19.59 -0.69
CA GLN A 10 -21.63 19.19 -2.02
C GLN A 10 -20.97 17.82 -1.82
N GLU A 11 -21.56 16.77 -2.38
CA GLU A 11 -20.85 15.50 -2.50
C GLU A 11 -19.60 15.80 -3.31
N GLU A 12 -18.44 15.79 -2.68
CA GLU A 12 -17.17 15.97 -3.38
C GLU A 12 -17.09 14.93 -4.50
N ARG A 13 -16.79 15.43 -5.70
CA ARG A 13 -16.65 14.60 -6.90
C ARG A 13 -15.59 13.53 -6.64
N VAL A 14 -15.93 12.28 -6.90
CA VAL A 14 -14.94 11.19 -6.91
C VAL A 14 -14.05 11.37 -8.12
N LEU A 15 -12.74 11.42 -7.90
CA LEU A 15 -11.76 11.42 -8.97
C LEU A 15 -11.83 10.12 -9.78
N THR A 16 -11.66 10.24 -11.07
CA THR A 16 -11.69 9.16 -12.06
C THR A 16 -10.33 9.01 -12.75
N PRO A 17 -10.06 7.92 -13.47
CA PRO A 17 -8.83 7.76 -14.24
C PRO A 17 -8.53 8.93 -15.20
N GLU A 18 -9.55 9.58 -15.71
CA GLU A 18 -9.45 10.72 -16.64
C GLU A 18 -8.95 12.00 -15.93
N ASP A 19 -9.05 12.05 -14.62
CA ASP A 19 -8.53 13.16 -13.82
C ASP A 19 -7.03 12.99 -13.51
N ALA A 20 -6.44 11.83 -13.79
CA ALA A 20 -5.03 11.58 -13.56
C ALA A 20 -4.15 12.41 -14.51
N GLU A 21 -3.09 13.00 -13.96
CA GLU A 21 -2.09 13.73 -14.75
C GLU A 21 -1.40 12.83 -15.77
N ALA A 22 -0.83 13.40 -16.82
CA ALA A 22 -0.05 12.66 -17.80
C ALA A 22 1.18 12.00 -17.13
N GLY A 23 1.42 10.72 -17.43
CA GLY A 23 2.53 9.95 -16.86
C GLY A 23 2.22 9.28 -15.50
N VAL A 24 1.01 9.46 -14.96
CA VAL A 24 0.55 8.74 -13.77
C VAL A 24 0.16 7.31 -14.17
N ILE A 25 0.63 6.33 -13.40
CA ILE A 25 0.20 4.94 -13.53
C ILE A 25 -1.22 4.83 -12.96
N VAL A 26 -2.15 4.34 -13.76
CA VAL A 26 -3.56 4.19 -13.36
C VAL A 26 -3.83 2.73 -13.02
N SER A 27 -4.14 2.47 -11.74
CA SER A 27 -4.47 1.12 -11.25
C SER A 27 -5.66 0.52 -12.03
N PRO A 28 -5.57 -0.75 -12.48
CA PRO A 28 -6.61 -1.41 -13.27
C PRO A 28 -7.99 -1.38 -12.62
N ASP A 29 -8.07 -1.49 -11.31
CA ASP A 29 -9.33 -1.52 -10.56
C ASP A 29 -10.10 -0.20 -10.63
N THR A 30 -9.43 0.93 -10.83
CA THR A 30 -10.08 2.23 -11.02
C THR A 30 -10.88 2.33 -12.32
N ARG A 31 -10.67 1.42 -13.26
CA ARG A 31 -11.37 1.32 -14.55
C ARG A 31 -12.57 0.38 -14.53
N ARG A 32 -12.85 -0.26 -13.40
CA ARG A 32 -14.04 -1.12 -13.24
C ARG A 32 -15.30 -0.27 -13.29
N PRO A 33 -16.40 -0.76 -13.89
CA PRO A 33 -17.70 -0.06 -13.86
C PRO A 33 -18.20 0.22 -12.44
N ASN A 34 -18.00 -0.74 -11.51
CA ASN A 34 -18.16 -0.52 -10.10
C ASN A 34 -16.77 -0.58 -9.43
N ARG A 35 -16.35 0.53 -8.85
CA ARG A 35 -15.05 0.68 -8.17
C ARG A 35 -15.11 0.32 -6.67
N VAL A 36 -16.28 -0.03 -6.17
CA VAL A 36 -16.48 -0.46 -4.78
C VAL A 36 -16.68 -1.97 -4.76
N PRO A 37 -15.74 -2.74 -4.21
CA PRO A 37 -15.85 -4.19 -4.11
C PRO A 37 -17.07 -4.63 -3.29
N PRO A 38 -17.49 -5.90 -3.39
CA PRO A 38 -18.58 -6.45 -2.57
C PRO A 38 -18.34 -6.21 -1.07
N GLY A 39 -19.41 -5.95 -0.32
CA GLY A 39 -19.37 -5.73 1.12
C GLY A 39 -18.63 -4.47 1.58
N GLN A 40 -18.29 -3.54 0.68
CA GLN A 40 -17.63 -2.27 0.98
C GLN A 40 -18.59 -1.08 0.92
N SER A 41 -18.27 -0.03 1.67
CA SER A 41 -18.92 1.28 1.59
C SER A 41 -17.90 2.36 1.25
N ARG A 42 -18.27 3.28 0.36
CA ARG A 42 -17.41 4.41 -0.01
C ARG A 42 -17.27 5.39 1.16
N THR A 43 -16.05 5.87 1.35
CA THR A 43 -15.74 6.97 2.28
C THR A 43 -14.76 7.95 1.65
N GLN A 44 -14.82 9.21 2.05
CA GLN A 44 -13.79 10.21 1.76
C GLN A 44 -12.74 10.28 2.86
N LYS A 45 -13.08 9.79 4.06
CA LYS A 45 -12.16 9.72 5.19
C LYS A 45 -11.13 8.63 4.93
N TRP A 46 -9.98 8.79 5.54
CA TRP A 46 -8.97 7.75 5.62
C TRP A 46 -8.85 7.27 7.08
N PRO A 47 -9.67 6.29 7.49
CA PRO A 47 -9.64 5.79 8.87
C PRO A 47 -8.28 5.22 9.23
N VAL A 48 -7.83 5.51 10.45
CA VAL A 48 -6.58 4.96 10.99
C VAL A 48 -6.88 3.65 11.69
N LEU A 49 -6.20 2.59 11.26
CA LEU A 49 -6.26 1.26 11.87
C LEU A 49 -4.85 0.68 11.93
N ASP A 50 -4.45 0.28 13.10
CA ASP A 50 -3.18 -0.43 13.36
C ASP A 50 -3.28 -1.28 14.62
N ALA A 51 -2.30 -2.14 14.85
CA ALA A 51 -2.27 -3.05 16.00
C ALA A 51 -1.46 -2.50 17.18
N SER A 52 -0.58 -1.54 16.96
CA SER A 52 0.46 -1.15 17.93
C SER A 52 0.68 0.37 18.07
N GLY A 53 -0.01 1.17 17.25
CA GLY A 53 0.27 2.62 17.13
C GLY A 53 1.53 2.92 16.32
N ALA A 54 1.73 4.21 16.01
CA ALA A 54 2.87 4.65 15.22
C ALA A 54 4.18 4.48 16.01
N PRO A 55 5.19 3.78 15.45
CA PRO A 55 6.50 3.64 16.09
C PRO A 55 7.27 4.96 16.05
N PRO A 56 8.17 5.23 17.02
CA PRO A 56 9.02 6.41 17.00
C PRO A 56 10.11 6.27 15.93
N ILE A 57 9.91 6.88 14.76
CA ILE A 57 10.85 6.84 13.65
C ILE A 57 11.52 8.20 13.50
N THR A 58 12.83 8.21 13.25
CA THR A 58 13.57 9.40 12.82
C THR A 58 14.22 9.16 11.46
N LEU A 59 14.28 10.17 10.59
CA LEU A 59 14.82 10.02 9.23
C LEU A 59 16.30 9.63 9.22
N GLU A 60 17.07 10.04 10.23
CA GLU A 60 18.50 9.70 10.37
C GLU A 60 18.70 8.20 10.60
N ARG A 61 17.75 7.55 11.28
CA ARG A 61 17.79 6.12 11.62
C ARG A 61 16.97 5.26 10.66
N TRP A 62 16.11 5.87 9.86
CA TRP A 62 15.29 5.10 8.92
C TRP A 62 16.18 4.38 7.91
N ARG A 63 15.89 3.10 7.72
CA ARG A 63 16.53 2.24 6.72
C ARG A 63 15.44 1.42 6.05
N PHE A 64 15.60 1.18 4.77
CA PHE A 64 14.77 0.24 4.05
C PHE A 64 15.68 -0.81 3.42
N SER A 65 15.41 -2.06 3.68
CA SER A 65 16.24 -3.17 3.20
C SER A 65 15.47 -4.17 2.35
N ILE A 66 16.17 -4.78 1.40
CA ILE A 66 15.67 -5.93 0.64
C ILE A 66 16.66 -7.06 0.79
N GLY A 67 16.14 -8.26 1.15
CA GLY A 67 16.94 -9.46 1.33
C GLY A 67 16.20 -10.73 0.97
N GLY A 68 16.69 -11.87 1.44
CA GLY A 68 16.17 -13.19 1.06
C GLY A 68 16.59 -13.58 -0.34
N LEU A 69 15.68 -14.12 -1.14
CA LEU A 69 15.93 -14.66 -2.49
C LEU A 69 16.02 -13.55 -3.55
N VAL A 70 16.97 -12.64 -3.39
CA VAL A 70 17.40 -11.64 -4.39
C VAL A 70 18.86 -11.84 -4.74
N ALA A 71 19.27 -11.40 -5.94
CA ALA A 71 20.66 -11.58 -6.38
C ALA A 71 21.65 -10.77 -5.53
N HIS A 72 21.26 -9.56 -5.13
CA HIS A 72 22.10 -8.64 -4.35
C HIS A 72 21.27 -7.96 -3.26
N PRO A 73 21.32 -8.42 -1.99
CA PRO A 73 20.66 -7.71 -0.90
C PRO A 73 21.09 -6.23 -0.87
N ALA A 74 20.12 -5.35 -0.64
CA ALA A 74 20.31 -3.91 -0.70
C ALA A 74 19.67 -3.22 0.50
N GLU A 75 20.22 -2.09 0.90
CA GLU A 75 19.70 -1.22 1.94
C GLU A 75 19.87 0.23 1.54
N TRP A 76 18.91 1.07 1.87
CA TRP A 76 18.93 2.51 1.62
C TRP A 76 18.65 3.27 2.91
N THR A 77 19.41 4.33 3.12
CA THR A 77 19.04 5.43 4.03
C THR A 77 17.87 6.20 3.46
N TRP A 78 17.21 7.03 4.29
CA TRP A 78 16.15 7.90 3.80
C TRP A 78 16.61 8.82 2.66
N GLN A 79 17.81 9.40 2.78
CA GLN A 79 18.37 10.29 1.75
C GLN A 79 18.60 9.56 0.42
N GLU A 80 19.16 8.36 0.45
CA GLU A 80 19.36 7.54 -0.74
C GLU A 80 18.04 7.11 -1.37
N PHE A 81 17.06 6.69 -0.54
CA PHE A 81 15.73 6.28 -1.00
C PHE A 81 15.01 7.42 -1.73
N GLN A 82 15.14 8.66 -1.24
CA GLN A 82 14.58 9.86 -1.87
C GLN A 82 15.20 10.21 -3.22
N GLN A 83 16.39 9.69 -3.55
CA GLN A 83 17.05 9.90 -4.85
C GLN A 83 16.63 8.85 -5.90
N LEU A 84 15.92 7.80 -5.50
CA LEU A 84 15.43 6.79 -6.43
C LEU A 84 14.38 7.37 -7.38
N GLN A 85 14.26 6.74 -8.56
CA GLN A 85 13.25 7.13 -9.53
C GLN A 85 11.85 6.99 -8.96
N ARG A 86 11.10 8.08 -8.94
CA ARG A 86 9.74 8.14 -8.44
C ARG A 86 8.72 7.79 -9.52
N VAL A 87 7.61 7.23 -9.06
CA VAL A 87 6.38 7.05 -9.84
C VAL A 87 5.21 7.69 -9.10
N LYS A 88 4.19 8.10 -9.85
CA LYS A 88 2.88 8.45 -9.32
C LYS A 88 1.89 7.37 -9.73
N VAL A 89 1.03 6.96 -8.80
CA VAL A 89 0.01 5.94 -9.01
C VAL A 89 -1.34 6.48 -8.57
N PHE A 90 -2.31 6.44 -9.49
CA PHE A 90 -3.71 6.71 -9.18
C PHE A 90 -4.43 5.40 -8.90
N ALA A 91 -4.96 5.23 -7.69
CA ALA A 91 -5.55 3.97 -7.24
C ALA A 91 -6.69 4.17 -6.24
N ASP A 92 -7.56 3.15 -6.17
CA ASP A 92 -8.51 2.98 -5.07
C ASP A 92 -7.86 2.22 -3.91
N PHE A 93 -8.38 2.39 -2.71
CA PHE A 93 -7.83 1.77 -1.52
C PHE A 93 -8.95 1.15 -0.68
N HIS A 94 -8.88 -0.17 -0.46
CA HIS A 94 -9.95 -0.98 0.13
C HIS A 94 -9.50 -1.59 1.45
N CYS A 95 -10.23 -1.33 2.54
CA CYS A 95 -9.90 -1.91 3.84
C CYS A 95 -10.82 -3.09 4.17
N VAL A 96 -10.26 -4.12 4.81
CA VAL A 96 -11.02 -5.28 5.30
C VAL A 96 -12.18 -4.89 6.23
N THR A 97 -12.08 -3.72 6.88
CA THR A 97 -13.13 -3.17 7.76
C THR A 97 -14.24 -2.43 7.01
N HIS A 98 -14.51 -2.86 5.77
CA HIS A 98 -15.68 -2.50 4.98
C HIS A 98 -15.72 -1.06 4.44
N TRP A 99 -14.59 -0.37 4.32
CA TRP A 99 -14.55 0.92 3.66
C TRP A 99 -13.62 0.94 2.44
N SER A 100 -13.98 1.78 1.48
CA SER A 100 -13.20 2.05 0.27
C SER A 100 -13.03 3.55 0.09
N ARG A 101 -11.78 4.02 -0.03
CA ARG A 101 -11.46 5.38 -0.45
C ARG A 101 -11.04 5.34 -1.90
N LEU A 102 -11.80 6.04 -2.75
CA LEU A 102 -11.58 6.07 -4.19
C LEU A 102 -10.75 7.27 -4.60
N GLY A 103 -9.93 7.10 -5.65
CA GLY A 103 -9.21 8.19 -6.31
C GLY A 103 -8.05 8.74 -5.47
N ASN A 104 -7.22 7.87 -4.91
CA ASN A 104 -5.98 8.28 -4.22
C ASN A 104 -4.85 8.46 -5.22
N THR A 105 -4.01 9.47 -5.02
CA THR A 105 -2.73 9.62 -5.73
C THR A 105 -1.58 9.32 -4.77
N TRP A 106 -0.83 8.28 -5.08
CA TRP A 106 0.35 7.87 -4.32
C TRP A 106 1.62 8.25 -5.08
N GLU A 107 2.66 8.70 -4.37
CA GLU A 107 3.96 8.95 -4.98
C GLU A 107 5.06 8.27 -4.16
N GLY A 108 5.96 7.58 -4.84
CA GLY A 108 7.03 6.81 -4.22
C GLY A 108 7.88 6.06 -5.22
N VAL A 109 8.50 4.97 -4.78
CA VAL A 109 9.36 4.12 -5.61
C VAL A 109 8.61 2.84 -5.96
N ALA A 110 8.49 2.52 -7.26
CA ALA A 110 7.86 1.28 -7.71
C ALA A 110 8.53 0.04 -7.11
N THR A 111 7.75 -0.91 -6.62
CA THR A 111 8.27 -2.14 -6.02
C THR A 111 9.13 -2.94 -6.98
N ARG A 112 8.75 -3.04 -8.26
CA ARG A 112 9.54 -3.67 -9.31
C ARG A 112 10.92 -3.02 -9.49
N LYS A 113 11.01 -1.67 -9.33
CA LYS A 113 12.30 -0.97 -9.41
C LYS A 113 13.19 -1.30 -8.22
N LEU A 114 12.63 -1.48 -7.05
CA LEU A 114 13.37 -1.90 -5.85
C LEU A 114 13.95 -3.31 -6.01
N ILE A 115 13.18 -4.25 -6.58
CA ILE A 115 13.68 -5.60 -6.89
C ILE A 115 14.76 -5.56 -7.99
N GLU A 116 14.60 -4.74 -9.02
CA GLU A 116 15.63 -4.53 -10.06
C GLU A 116 16.95 -4.04 -9.46
N LEU A 117 16.89 -3.06 -8.53
CA LEU A 117 18.05 -2.53 -7.83
C LEU A 117 18.73 -3.55 -6.93
N ALA A 118 17.99 -4.55 -6.44
CA ALA A 118 18.52 -5.71 -5.73
C ALA A 118 19.01 -6.83 -6.67
N GLY A 119 19.17 -6.53 -7.96
CA GLY A 119 19.68 -7.47 -8.97
C GLY A 119 18.63 -8.49 -9.49
N GLY A 120 17.37 -8.31 -9.13
CA GLY A 120 16.27 -9.21 -9.47
C GLY A 120 15.99 -10.27 -8.40
N ALA A 121 14.81 -10.87 -8.48
CA ALA A 121 14.46 -12.04 -7.67
C ALA A 121 15.18 -13.29 -8.20
N LEU A 122 15.64 -14.16 -7.31
CA LEU A 122 16.12 -15.49 -7.69
C LEU A 122 14.94 -16.37 -8.18
N PRO A 123 15.17 -17.39 -8.98
CA PRO A 123 14.12 -18.23 -9.57
C PRO A 123 13.16 -18.84 -8.54
N GLU A 124 13.65 -19.12 -7.32
CA GLU A 124 12.87 -19.72 -6.24
C GLU A 124 12.06 -18.67 -5.45
N GLY A 125 12.27 -17.37 -5.71
CA GLY A 125 11.56 -16.28 -5.02
C GLY A 125 10.13 -16.14 -5.53
N GLU A 126 9.17 -16.66 -4.78
CA GLU A 126 7.74 -16.66 -5.15
C GLU A 126 6.90 -15.73 -4.28
N PHE A 127 7.37 -15.40 -3.09
CA PHE A 127 6.65 -14.59 -2.10
C PHE A 127 7.53 -13.48 -1.52
N VAL A 128 6.85 -12.45 -1.00
CA VAL A 128 7.47 -11.34 -0.29
C VAL A 128 6.90 -11.25 1.11
N LEU A 129 7.75 -11.15 2.12
CA LEU A 129 7.38 -10.77 3.48
C LEU A 129 7.78 -9.30 3.69
N ALA A 130 6.80 -8.41 3.73
CA ALA A 130 6.99 -7.00 4.05
C ALA A 130 6.99 -6.81 5.57
N ARG A 131 7.97 -6.08 6.11
CA ARG A 131 8.14 -5.82 7.56
C ARG A 131 8.02 -4.33 7.84
N GLY A 132 7.30 -3.99 8.91
CA GLY A 132 7.21 -2.63 9.44
C GLY A 132 8.24 -2.36 10.55
N TYR A 133 8.38 -1.08 10.92
CA TYR A 133 9.11 -0.65 12.12
C TYR A 133 8.34 -0.90 13.41
N ASP A 134 7.03 -1.08 13.32
CA ASP A 134 6.19 -1.48 14.44
C ASP A 134 6.51 -2.92 14.84
N ALA A 135 6.77 -3.11 16.12
CA ALA A 135 7.33 -4.35 16.66
C ALA A 135 6.51 -5.60 16.28
N GLY A 136 7.11 -6.46 15.47
CA GLY A 136 6.53 -7.74 15.06
C GLY A 136 5.53 -7.69 13.93
N PHE A 137 5.24 -6.51 13.34
CA PHE A 137 4.37 -6.44 12.18
C PHE A 137 5.08 -6.95 10.92
N SER A 138 4.38 -7.81 10.22
CA SER A 138 4.72 -8.21 8.85
C SER A 138 3.46 -8.61 8.11
N THR A 139 3.50 -8.58 6.79
CA THR A 139 2.47 -9.14 5.90
C THR A 139 3.11 -9.83 4.72
N ASN A 140 2.50 -10.91 4.26
CA ASN A 140 2.96 -11.69 3.10
C ASN A 140 2.25 -11.21 1.83
N LEU A 141 2.90 -11.42 0.71
CA LEU A 141 2.39 -11.14 -0.63
C LEU A 141 2.94 -12.18 -1.61
N PRO A 142 2.16 -12.66 -2.60
CA PRO A 142 2.72 -13.25 -3.80
C PRO A 142 3.65 -12.25 -4.51
N LEU A 143 4.79 -12.72 -5.01
CA LEU A 143 5.72 -11.86 -5.73
C LEU A 143 5.06 -11.19 -6.95
N ALA A 144 4.13 -11.89 -7.61
CA ALA A 144 3.40 -11.35 -8.76
C ALA A 144 2.60 -10.07 -8.41
N ASP A 145 1.90 -10.05 -7.27
CA ASP A 145 1.15 -8.88 -6.81
C ASP A 145 2.10 -7.75 -6.37
N PHE A 146 3.22 -8.11 -5.73
CA PHE A 146 4.25 -7.15 -5.35
C PHE A 146 4.90 -6.48 -6.57
N LEU A 147 5.06 -7.19 -7.69
CA LEU A 147 5.63 -6.68 -8.94
C LEU A 147 4.59 -6.01 -9.85
N ALA A 148 3.33 -5.89 -9.42
CA ALA A 148 2.31 -5.19 -10.17
C ALA A 148 2.75 -3.76 -10.52
N GLU A 149 2.28 -3.27 -11.67
CA GLU A 149 2.71 -1.98 -12.20
C GLU A 149 2.40 -0.81 -11.27
N ASP A 150 1.29 -0.93 -10.53
CA ASP A 150 0.75 0.06 -9.60
C ASP A 150 1.17 -0.15 -8.13
N ALA A 151 2.04 -1.14 -7.85
CA ALA A 151 2.60 -1.35 -6.52
C ALA A 151 3.84 -0.49 -6.26
N LEU A 152 3.91 0.17 -5.09
CA LEU A 152 5.00 1.07 -4.75
C LEU A 152 5.26 1.14 -3.24
N VAL A 153 6.45 1.59 -2.86
CA VAL A 153 6.74 2.12 -1.52
C VAL A 153 6.51 3.62 -1.56
N ALA A 154 5.37 4.06 -1.06
CA ALA A 154 4.91 5.44 -1.10
C ALA A 154 5.40 6.26 0.10
N PHE A 155 5.69 7.53 -0.13
CA PHE A 155 6.01 8.52 0.90
C PHE A 155 5.17 9.80 0.78
N LEU A 156 4.42 9.98 -0.33
CA LEU A 156 3.40 11.01 -0.48
C LEU A 156 2.03 10.38 -0.78
N HIS A 157 0.98 11.02 -0.29
CA HIS A 157 -0.41 10.73 -0.57
C HIS A 157 -1.15 12.03 -0.88
N ASP A 158 -1.86 12.09 -2.02
CA ASP A 158 -2.55 13.27 -2.53
C ASP A 158 -1.65 14.55 -2.49
N GLY A 159 -0.38 14.39 -2.88
CA GLY A 159 0.63 15.45 -2.94
C GLY A 159 1.21 15.89 -1.59
N GLN A 160 0.83 15.26 -0.48
CA GLN A 160 1.33 15.60 0.86
C GLN A 160 2.15 14.44 1.45
N PRO A 161 3.16 14.72 2.31
CA PRO A 161 3.80 13.67 3.08
C PRO A 161 2.78 12.85 3.88
N LEU A 162 3.08 11.56 4.05
CA LEU A 162 2.27 10.71 4.93
C LEU A 162 2.28 11.25 6.36
N THR A 163 1.16 11.10 7.08
CA THR A 163 1.14 11.34 8.53
C THR A 163 1.73 10.15 9.29
N GLU A 164 2.16 10.37 10.54
CA GLU A 164 2.71 9.30 11.38
C GLU A 164 1.75 8.10 11.47
N GLU A 165 0.48 8.34 11.71
CA GLU A 165 -0.57 7.33 11.81
C GLU A 165 -0.86 6.59 10.50
N HIS A 166 -0.53 7.18 9.35
CA HIS A 166 -0.71 6.59 8.02
C HIS A 166 0.56 5.96 7.45
N GLY A 167 1.64 5.92 8.24
CA GLY A 167 2.85 5.18 7.88
C GLY A 167 4.06 6.01 7.49
N TRP A 168 4.13 7.30 7.94
CA TRP A 168 5.34 8.12 7.74
C TRP A 168 6.59 7.41 8.28
N PRO A 169 7.77 7.50 7.60
CA PRO A 169 8.02 8.28 6.40
C PRO A 169 7.66 7.56 5.11
N ALA A 170 7.48 6.24 5.11
CA ALA A 170 7.11 5.47 3.93
C ALA A 170 6.28 4.25 4.29
N ARG A 171 5.40 3.84 3.38
CA ARG A 171 4.57 2.65 3.47
C ARG A 171 4.51 1.89 2.16
N LEU A 172 4.26 0.61 2.23
CA LEU A 172 3.89 -0.19 1.05
C LEU A 172 2.47 0.16 0.61
N ILE A 173 2.24 0.20 -0.68
CA ILE A 173 0.92 0.28 -1.33
C ILE A 173 0.84 -0.80 -2.39
N VAL A 174 -0.15 -1.68 -2.25
CA VAL A 174 -0.52 -2.72 -3.22
C VAL A 174 -2.04 -2.59 -3.45
N PRO A 175 -2.46 -1.78 -4.43
CA PRO A 175 -3.87 -1.37 -4.59
C PRO A 175 -4.83 -2.53 -4.83
N GLN A 176 -4.38 -3.60 -5.47
CA GLN A 176 -5.18 -4.77 -5.81
C GLN A 176 -5.59 -5.61 -4.59
N LEU A 177 -4.96 -5.40 -3.44
CA LEU A 177 -5.20 -6.17 -2.22
C LEU A 177 -5.79 -5.28 -1.12
N TYR A 178 -6.45 -5.91 -0.15
CA TYR A 178 -6.90 -5.19 1.04
C TYR A 178 -5.75 -4.45 1.74
N ALA A 179 -6.07 -3.32 2.34
CA ALA A 179 -5.13 -2.35 2.92
C ALA A 179 -4.14 -2.92 3.95
N TRP A 180 -4.44 -4.05 4.62
CA TRP A 180 -3.46 -4.65 5.55
C TRP A 180 -2.24 -5.23 4.83
N LYS A 181 -2.35 -5.54 3.52
CA LYS A 181 -1.22 -5.95 2.67
C LYS A 181 -0.29 -4.79 2.33
N SER A 182 -0.76 -3.57 2.52
CA SER A 182 -0.04 -2.32 2.33
C SER A 182 0.60 -1.86 3.66
N ALA A 183 1.66 -2.55 4.08
CA ALA A 183 2.34 -2.34 5.37
C ALA A 183 2.71 -0.87 5.60
N LYS A 184 2.30 -0.30 6.75
CA LYS A 184 2.73 1.01 7.23
C LYS A 184 4.16 0.95 7.77
N TRP A 185 4.81 2.10 7.87
CA TRP A 185 6.15 2.22 8.49
C TRP A 185 7.15 1.21 7.96
N ILE A 186 7.21 1.06 6.64
CA ILE A 186 7.97 -0.02 6.00
C ILE A 186 9.46 0.04 6.36
N ALA A 187 10.01 -1.09 6.84
CA ALA A 187 11.40 -1.27 7.21
C ALA A 187 12.17 -2.14 6.21
N GLY A 188 11.47 -3.07 5.55
CA GLY A 188 12.15 -3.93 4.59
C GLY A 188 11.28 -5.04 4.03
N LEU A 189 11.87 -5.74 3.09
CA LEU A 189 11.29 -6.85 2.33
C LEU A 189 12.21 -8.06 2.38
N GLU A 190 11.63 -9.23 2.46
CA GLU A 190 12.33 -10.51 2.38
C GLU A 190 11.65 -11.39 1.33
N LEU A 191 12.38 -11.75 0.27
CA LEU A 191 11.87 -12.68 -0.74
C LEU A 191 12.05 -14.11 -0.25
N LEU A 192 11.01 -14.92 -0.42
CA LEU A 192 10.89 -16.29 0.10
C LEU A 192 10.46 -17.27 -0.99
N ASP A 193 10.81 -18.55 -0.80
CA ASP A 193 10.39 -19.67 -1.65
C ASP A 193 8.98 -20.20 -1.32
N ARG A 194 8.43 -19.79 -0.20
CA ARG A 194 7.12 -20.22 0.29
C ARG A 194 6.37 -19.10 0.98
N ASP A 195 5.06 -19.19 0.97
CA ASP A 195 4.20 -18.24 1.67
C ASP A 195 4.39 -18.34 3.19
N LYS A 196 4.52 -17.17 3.84
CA LYS A 196 4.75 -17.08 5.27
C LYS A 196 3.79 -16.07 5.89
N ALA A 197 2.83 -16.56 6.65
CA ALA A 197 1.84 -15.73 7.32
C ALA A 197 2.46 -14.56 8.11
N GLY A 198 2.01 -13.36 7.83
CA GLY A 198 2.35 -12.16 8.58
C GLY A 198 1.52 -12.00 9.85
N PHE A 199 1.46 -10.79 10.40
CA PHE A 199 0.77 -10.53 11.66
C PHE A 199 -0.74 -10.83 11.58
N TRP A 200 -1.45 -10.21 10.64
CA TRP A 200 -2.89 -10.37 10.52
C TRP A 200 -3.29 -11.75 10.01
N GLU A 201 -2.51 -12.35 9.11
CA GLU A 201 -2.73 -13.68 8.60
C GLU A 201 -2.66 -14.73 9.75
N ARG A 202 -1.71 -14.60 10.67
CA ARG A 202 -1.65 -15.43 11.90
C ARG A 202 -2.82 -15.18 12.85
N ASN A 203 -3.47 -14.03 12.75
CA ASN A 203 -4.67 -13.67 13.52
C ASN A 203 -5.99 -13.94 12.75
N GLY A 204 -5.93 -14.79 11.72
CA GLY A 204 -7.12 -15.30 11.02
C GLY A 204 -7.54 -14.53 9.77
N TYR A 205 -6.75 -13.56 9.31
CA TYR A 205 -7.00 -12.92 8.02
C TYR A 205 -6.55 -13.82 6.87
N HIS A 206 -7.12 -13.57 5.70
CA HIS A 206 -6.81 -14.34 4.50
C HIS A 206 -5.36 -14.17 4.06
N MET A 207 -4.73 -15.25 3.54
CA MET A 207 -3.33 -15.21 3.11
C MET A 207 -3.11 -14.28 1.90
N HIS A 208 -4.06 -14.14 0.99
CA HIS A 208 -3.95 -13.30 -0.20
C HIS A 208 -4.62 -11.93 -0.01
N GLY A 209 -5.95 -11.91 0.25
CA GLY A 209 -6.66 -10.68 0.58
C GLY A 209 -7.18 -9.87 -0.60
N ASP A 210 -7.70 -10.53 -1.65
CA ASP A 210 -8.35 -9.90 -2.80
C ASP A 210 -9.73 -9.32 -2.37
N PRO A 211 -9.94 -7.99 -2.45
CA PRO A 211 -11.20 -7.36 -2.08
C PRO A 211 -12.37 -7.74 -2.99
N TRP A 212 -12.10 -8.07 -4.24
CA TRP A 212 -13.14 -8.44 -5.22
C TRP A 212 -13.67 -9.85 -5.00
N LYS A 213 -12.92 -10.71 -4.31
CA LYS A 213 -13.32 -12.05 -3.89
C LYS A 213 -13.79 -12.09 -2.43
N GLU A 214 -13.81 -10.94 -1.76
CA GLU A 214 -14.07 -10.84 -0.31
C GLU A 214 -13.15 -11.73 0.54
N GLU A 215 -11.90 -11.88 0.14
CA GLU A 215 -10.88 -12.66 0.88
C GLU A 215 -10.46 -11.94 2.17
N ARG A 216 -11.40 -11.84 3.14
CA ARG A 216 -11.17 -11.12 4.41
C ARG A 216 -10.52 -12.01 5.44
N PHE A 217 -11.01 -13.26 5.57
CA PHE A 217 -10.60 -14.20 6.59
C PHE A 217 -10.19 -15.54 5.96
N GLY A 218 -9.34 -16.29 6.65
CA GLY A 218 -8.75 -17.53 6.18
C GLY A 218 -9.59 -18.80 6.42
N TRP A 219 -10.86 -18.67 6.87
CA TRP A 219 -11.78 -19.81 7.11
C TRP A 219 -13.03 -19.69 6.23
#